data_205b428090d2d63bd1dc9ac6d146e5dc
#
_entry.id   205b428090d2d63bd1dc9ac6d146e5dc
#
_cell.length_a   1.000
_cell.length_b   1.000
_cell.length_c   1.000
_cell.angle_alpha   90.00
_cell.angle_beta   90.00
_cell.angle_gamma   90.00
#
_symmetry.space_group_name_H-M   'P 1'
#
loop_
_entity.id
_entity.type
_entity.pdbx_description
1 polymer ?
#
loop_
_entity_poly.entity_id
_entity_poly.type
_entity_poly.pdbx_seq_one_letter_code
_entity_poly.pdbx_strand_id
1 'polypeptide(L)'
;GTTLTMSELFQAGLERVEARRRAAAMTKTYRISGPKDEVAVDSLKDELSLVDGTHEVDVDLEAGHLTVVGFTFADEDIVQAAKNAGYVIEI
;
A
#
# COMPACT_ATOMS: atom_id res chain seq x y z
N GLY A 1 19.50 -37.23 15.86
CA GLY A 1 19.14 -36.93 14.62
C GLY A 1 17.71 -36.54 14.33
N THR A 2 16.74 -37.23 14.91
CA THR A 2 15.35 -37.00 14.56
C THR A 2 14.81 -35.67 15.11
N THR A 3 15.41 -35.20 16.18
CA THR A 3 15.00 -33.90 16.77
C THR A 3 15.26 -32.69 15.86
N LEU A 4 16.34 -32.71 15.10
CA LEU A 4 16.65 -31.68 14.15
C LEU A 4 15.62 -31.58 13.04
N THR A 5 15.16 -32.75 12.60
CA THR A 5 14.14 -32.80 11.55
C THR A 5 12.84 -32.14 11.98
N MET A 6 12.45 -32.32 13.22
CA MET A 6 11.24 -31.67 13.73
C MET A 6 11.35 -30.17 13.81
N SER A 7 12.51 -29.67 14.22
CA SER A 7 12.76 -28.21 14.25
C SER A 7 12.71 -27.60 12.87
N GLU A 8 13.26 -28.28 11.89
CA GLU A 8 13.24 -27.82 10.51
C GLU A 8 11.82 -27.74 9.96
N LEU A 9 11.00 -28.74 10.24
CA LEU A 9 9.61 -28.74 9.82
C LEU A 9 8.82 -27.61 10.46
N PHE A 10 9.08 -27.33 11.70
CA PHE A 10 8.42 -26.25 12.41
C PHE A 10 8.77 -24.88 11.82
N GLN A 11 10.03 -24.66 11.55
CA GLN A 11 10.48 -23.40 10.93
C GLN A 11 9.96 -23.24 9.52
N ALA A 12 9.94 -24.31 8.75
CA ALA A 12 9.38 -24.26 7.40
C ALA A 12 7.90 -23.91 7.42
N GLY A 13 7.16 -24.39 8.41
CA GLY A 13 5.77 -24.04 8.58
C GLY A 13 5.57 -22.55 8.86
N LEU A 14 6.39 -21.99 9.74
CA LEU A 14 6.33 -20.57 10.06
C LEU A 14 6.68 -19.69 8.85
N GLU A 15 7.69 -20.06 8.11
CA GLU A 15 8.09 -19.34 6.91
C GLU A 15 6.99 -19.32 5.87
N ARG A 16 6.27 -20.42 5.71
CA ARG A 16 5.14 -20.47 4.79
C ARG A 16 4.02 -19.51 5.19
N VAL A 17 3.73 -19.43 6.47
CA VAL A 17 2.70 -18.51 6.98
C VAL A 17 3.10 -17.07 6.72
N GLU A 18 4.34 -16.71 6.98
CA GLU A 18 4.84 -15.37 6.70
C GLU A 18 4.81 -15.03 5.22
N ALA A 19 5.19 -15.97 4.37
CA ALA A 19 5.15 -15.77 2.93
C ALA A 19 3.72 -15.52 2.43
N ARG A 20 2.73 -16.22 2.98
CA ARG A 20 1.32 -16.00 2.64
C ARG A 20 0.85 -14.60 3.02
N ARG A 21 1.25 -14.11 4.20
CA ARG A 21 0.91 -12.76 4.63
C ARG A 21 1.50 -11.72 3.71
N ARG A 22 2.74 -11.89 3.30
CA ARG A 22 3.40 -10.98 2.36
C ARG A 22 2.73 -11.00 1.00
N ALA A 23 2.34 -12.17 0.55
CA ALA A 23 1.67 -12.33 -0.73
C ALA A 23 0.28 -11.70 -0.74
N ALA A 24 -0.38 -11.59 0.42
CA ALA A 24 -1.70 -10.98 0.53
C ALA A 24 -1.65 -9.47 0.43
N ALA A 25 -0.55 -8.84 0.83
CA ALA A 25 -0.40 -7.39 0.76
C ALA A 25 0.11 -6.97 -0.62
N MET A 26 -0.53 -5.96 -1.19
CA MET A 26 -0.13 -5.39 -2.48
C MET A 26 0.47 -4.00 -2.27
N THR A 27 1.52 -3.71 -3.00
CA THR A 27 2.11 -2.37 -3.03
C THR A 27 2.02 -1.85 -4.45
N LYS A 28 1.38 -0.71 -4.63
CA LYS A 28 1.27 -0.06 -5.94
C LYS A 28 1.81 1.35 -5.86
N THR A 29 2.57 1.72 -6.87
CA THR A 29 3.11 3.08 -7.00
C THR A 29 2.45 3.75 -8.19
N TYR A 30 1.94 4.96 -7.96
CA TYR A 30 1.30 5.76 -8.99
C TYR A 30 2.08 7.06 -9.19
N ARG A 31 1.95 7.62 -10.36
CA ARG A 31 2.42 8.99 -10.62
C ARG A 31 1.34 9.95 -10.19
N ILE A 32 1.72 10.94 -9.39
CA ILE A 32 0.79 11.91 -8.86
C ILE A 32 1.29 13.33 -9.11
N SER A 33 0.35 14.21 -9.44
CA SER A 33 0.61 15.62 -9.64
C SER A 33 -0.43 16.45 -8.88
N GLY A 34 -0.01 17.54 -8.30
CA GLY A 34 -0.92 18.40 -7.57
C GLY A 34 -0.18 19.40 -6.69
N PRO A 35 -0.91 20.14 -5.84
CA PRO A 35 -0.32 21.15 -4.98
C PRO A 35 0.59 20.52 -3.93
N LYS A 36 1.73 21.17 -3.67
CA LYS A 36 2.70 20.73 -2.66
C LYS A 36 2.45 21.44 -1.32
N ASP A 37 1.21 21.52 -0.93
CA ASP A 37 0.79 22.15 0.30
C ASP A 37 0.52 21.06 1.35
N GLU A 38 0.98 21.28 2.57
CA GLU A 38 0.79 20.30 3.67
C GLU A 38 -0.68 19.99 3.92
N VAL A 39 -1.53 21.02 3.87
CA VAL A 39 -2.97 20.83 4.06
C VAL A 39 -3.57 19.96 2.95
N ALA A 40 -3.14 20.20 1.71
CA ALA A 40 -3.61 19.41 0.57
C ALA A 40 -3.11 17.95 0.67
N VAL A 41 -1.86 17.76 1.08
CA VAL A 41 -1.30 16.42 1.29
C VAL A 41 -2.05 15.68 2.39
N ASP A 42 -2.36 16.34 3.48
CA ASP A 42 -3.13 15.74 4.57
C ASP A 42 -4.53 15.32 4.09
N SER A 43 -5.19 16.17 3.31
CA SER A 43 -6.48 15.84 2.70
C SER A 43 -6.37 14.64 1.77
N LEU A 44 -5.30 14.58 0.99
CA LEU A 44 -5.04 13.44 0.09
C LEU A 44 -4.89 12.15 0.89
N LYS A 45 -4.11 12.17 1.95
CA LYS A 45 -3.92 10.99 2.80
C LYS A 45 -5.22 10.56 3.46
N ASP A 46 -6.02 11.51 3.93
CA ASP A 46 -7.32 11.22 4.53
C ASP A 46 -8.26 10.57 3.52
N GLU A 47 -8.36 11.12 2.32
CA GLU A 47 -9.21 10.57 1.27
C GLU A 47 -8.76 9.16 0.88
N LEU A 48 -7.45 8.95 0.74
CA LEU A 48 -6.90 7.66 0.39
C LEU A 48 -7.11 6.62 1.49
N SER A 49 -7.06 7.03 2.75
CA SER A 49 -7.30 6.10 3.85
C SER A 49 -8.77 5.68 3.99
N LEU A 50 -9.68 6.42 3.37
CA LEU A 50 -11.09 6.03 3.32
C LEU A 50 -11.36 4.96 2.26
N VAL A 51 -10.43 4.72 1.37
CA VAL A 51 -10.58 3.68 0.34
C VAL A 51 -10.49 2.30 0.99
N ASP A 52 -11.48 1.47 0.73
CA ASP A 52 -11.52 0.10 1.27
C ASP A 52 -10.32 -0.70 0.77
N GLY A 53 -9.69 -1.40 1.68
CA GLY A 53 -8.56 -2.27 1.37
C GLY A 53 -7.20 -1.61 1.46
N THR A 54 -7.12 -0.30 1.65
CA THR A 54 -5.83 0.38 1.85
C THR A 54 -5.37 0.23 3.30
N HIS A 55 -4.09 -0.03 3.48
CA HIS A 55 -3.48 -0.20 4.78
C HIS A 55 -2.51 0.94 5.10
N GLU A 56 -1.71 1.32 4.14
CA GLU A 56 -0.71 2.36 4.28
C GLU A 56 -0.66 3.22 3.01
N VAL A 57 -0.45 4.52 3.19
CA VAL A 57 -0.33 5.47 2.08
C VAL A 57 0.89 6.33 2.32
N ASP A 58 1.74 6.43 1.31
CA ASP A 58 2.93 7.28 1.34
C ASP A 58 2.94 8.19 0.11
N VAL A 59 3.09 9.48 0.35
CA VAL A 59 3.07 10.49 -0.71
C VAL A 59 4.42 11.17 -0.79
N ASP A 60 5.05 11.11 -1.97
CA ASP A 60 6.29 11.81 -2.25
C ASP A 60 6.06 12.75 -3.44
N LEU A 61 5.72 13.99 -3.14
CA LEU A 61 5.42 14.99 -4.18
C LEU A 61 6.67 15.48 -4.88
N GLU A 62 7.83 15.44 -4.24
CA GLU A 62 9.07 15.85 -4.88
C GLU A 62 9.44 14.92 -6.02
N ALA A 63 9.25 13.62 -5.80
CA ALA A 63 9.44 12.62 -6.83
C ALA A 63 8.20 12.44 -7.72
N GLY A 64 7.05 12.95 -7.28
CA GLY A 64 5.79 12.79 -8.00
C GLY A 64 5.23 11.39 -7.92
N HIS A 65 5.44 10.71 -6.80
CA HIS A 65 5.01 9.33 -6.60
C HIS A 65 4.07 9.20 -5.41
N LEU A 66 3.08 8.33 -5.57
CA LEU A 66 2.18 7.92 -4.51
C LEU A 66 2.31 6.40 -4.36
N THR A 67 2.64 5.93 -3.17
CA THR A 67 2.72 4.51 -2.88
C THR A 67 1.57 4.11 -1.97
N VAL A 68 0.82 3.10 -2.37
CA VAL A 68 -0.31 2.59 -1.61
C VAL A 68 -0.07 1.11 -1.31
N VAL A 69 -0.16 0.76 -0.05
CA VAL A 69 -0.05 -0.62 0.42
C VAL A 69 -1.40 -1.05 0.95
N GLY A 70 -1.89 -2.19 0.50
CA GLY A 70 -3.16 -2.71 0.96
C GLY A 70 -3.42 -4.13 0.48
N PHE A 71 -4.63 -4.61 0.72
CA PHE A 71 -4.99 -5.98 0.38
C PHE A 71 -5.83 -6.08 -0.90
N THR A 72 -6.90 -5.32 -0.96
CA THR A 72 -7.82 -5.37 -2.10
C THR A 72 -8.35 -3.97 -2.39
N PHE A 73 -7.57 -3.17 -3.09
CA PHE A 73 -8.01 -1.86 -3.51
C PHE A 73 -7.97 -1.76 -5.03
N ALA A 74 -8.88 -0.99 -5.59
CA ALA A 74 -8.96 -0.77 -7.03
C ALA A 74 -8.26 0.54 -7.41
N ASP A 75 -7.60 0.55 -8.56
CA ASP A 75 -6.93 1.75 -9.07
C ASP A 75 -7.92 2.91 -9.22
N GLU A 76 -9.14 2.62 -9.66
CA GLU A 76 -10.20 3.62 -9.83
C GLU A 76 -10.52 4.34 -8.53
N ASP A 77 -10.57 3.61 -7.43
CA ASP A 77 -10.84 4.17 -6.11
C ASP A 77 -9.71 5.10 -5.67
N ILE A 78 -8.47 4.71 -5.95
CA ILE A 78 -7.30 5.54 -5.65
C ILE A 78 -7.32 6.82 -6.47
N VAL A 79 -7.60 6.71 -7.77
CA VAL A 79 -7.70 7.87 -8.66
C VAL A 79 -8.80 8.82 -8.19
N GLN A 80 -9.95 8.27 -7.84
CA GLN A 80 -11.09 9.07 -7.39
C GLN A 80 -10.79 9.80 -6.08
N ALA A 81 -10.18 9.10 -5.13
CA ALA A 81 -9.79 9.70 -3.85
C ALA A 81 -8.79 10.84 -4.05
N ALA A 82 -7.81 10.67 -4.94
CA ALA A 82 -6.87 11.72 -5.27
C ALA A 82 -7.55 12.93 -5.90
N LYS A 83 -8.49 12.69 -6.79
CA LYS A 83 -9.29 13.76 -7.42
C LYS A 83 -10.06 14.55 -6.38
N ASN A 84 -10.65 13.88 -5.42
CA ASN A 84 -11.40 14.53 -4.34
C ASN A 84 -10.51 15.46 -3.52
N ALA A 85 -9.24 15.15 -3.42
CA ALA A 85 -8.26 15.99 -2.72
C ALA A 85 -7.59 17.03 -3.61
N GLY A 86 -7.96 17.11 -4.90
CA GLY A 86 -7.39 18.05 -5.84
C GLY A 86 -6.11 17.59 -6.52
N TYR A 87 -5.87 16.28 -6.55
CA TYR A 87 -4.71 15.69 -7.19
C TYR A 87 -5.09 14.91 -8.44
N VAL A 88 -4.10 14.70 -9.30
CA VAL A 88 -4.26 13.92 -10.53
C VAL A 88 -3.30 12.74 -10.48
N ILE A 89 -3.83 11.55 -10.71
CA ILE A 89 -3.03 10.34 -10.81
C ILE A 89 -2.96 9.92 -12.28
N GLU A 90 -1.74 9.69 -12.75
CA GLU A 90 -1.49 9.13 -14.07
C GLU A 90 -1.31 7.61 -13.95
N ILE A 91 -2.07 6.91 -14.71
CA ILE A 91 -1.97 5.44 -14.77
C ILE A 91 -1.38 5.02 -16.09
#